data_6bfc5d3f874a55766766042c4b780933
#
_entry.id   6bfc5d3f874a55766766042c4b780933
#
_cell.length_a   1.000
_cell.length_b   1.000
_cell.length_c   1.000
_cell.angle_alpha   90.00
_cell.angle_beta   90.00
_cell.angle_gamma   90.00
#
_symmetry.space_group_name_H-M   'P 1'
#
loop_
_entity.id
_entity.type
_entity.pdbx_description
1 polymer ?
#
loop_
_entity_poly.entity_id
_entity_poly.type
_entity_poly.pdbx_seq_one_letter_code
_entity_poly.pdbx_strand_id
1 'polypeptide(L)'
;MFIQSLKSSTSSHVLIAMLSSVIIVSTVSAQEYIVPPMVNIPAGNFMMGAEGGDTAAQPIHPESVAAFQMGKYAVTVAEFRNFAIETGFNPESTCGDNIGSQGLGGPKKLGTGRWDKHRYSYSDYQPVTCVSWQDANAYAKWLSNKTGIQYRLPTEQEWEYSAKANTSSRHFWGDDLDLTQACLYGNFADKTGEHVNNNKYGLSNVGWIEHADCDDGEAYNAIVGLYRANPFGLYDIVGNAGEFLNSCYFEDGYKARSKEEDDVNNCEFITHRGGGWHYPAQPHSIRDRYKREGWNRVASLTFRLAVTGHNNHSDASTIDFEQSLKKAQVQRIATRAKLPTTTTNLQLVKKAGNNENSSYNLSWQPSTEHGVTGYEIYQSNSPYAHLYGGYYKNHYKKINSVNADVHSLEVNLSTGMGSFRIVTKTNTQFSLPSKPVAVAVEPDVVALPGRIYMNNTAALKNISLYKSTRKDNPEPYYLFKTNKNSDHSLVTSTFNIDVKKSAWYRLNYRGKSFHSAPFFKLWQNNTLLGEFSYEAEIDDKTSSRHKVYLQQGSHSLQLSVLREGFDMWSMSWLEFTQLEN
;
A
#
# COMPACT_ATOMS: atom_id res chain seq x y z
N MET A 1 5.51 -33.86 95.90
CA MET A 1 4.91 -35.03 96.51
C MET A 1 4.86 -36.16 95.49
N PHE A 2 5.63 -37.18 95.85
CA PHE A 2 5.54 -38.58 95.42
C PHE A 2 5.47 -38.90 93.87
N ILE A 3 6.43 -39.55 93.37
CA ILE A 3 7.02 -40.91 93.46
C ILE A 3 6.79 -41.66 92.14
N GLN A 4 7.90 -42.01 91.52
CA GLN A 4 8.36 -43.33 91.00
C GLN A 4 7.38 -44.12 90.11
N SER A 5 7.83 -44.73 89.02
CA SER A 5 8.74 -45.90 88.98
C SER A 5 9.02 -46.38 87.58
N LEU A 6 10.24 -46.66 87.28
CA LEU A 6 10.89 -47.62 86.50
C LEU A 6 10.06 -48.83 85.92
N LYS A 7 10.32 -49.20 84.63
CA LYS A 7 10.95 -50.47 84.19
C LYS A 7 10.94 -50.55 82.65
N SER A 8 12.08 -50.55 82.00
CA SER A 8 12.85 -51.65 81.41
C SER A 8 12.06 -52.49 80.41
N SER A 9 12.37 -52.56 79.18
CA SER A 9 13.31 -53.48 78.52
C SER A 9 12.90 -53.77 77.05
N THR A 10 13.94 -54.08 76.35
CA THR A 10 14.09 -54.88 75.11
C THR A 10 14.03 -54.19 73.78
N SER A 11 15.26 -54.13 73.25
CA SER A 11 15.64 -53.84 71.89
C SER A 11 15.00 -54.81 70.88
N SER A 12 14.47 -54.25 69.83
CA SER A 12 14.33 -54.98 68.53
C SER A 12 14.77 -54.01 67.44
N HIS A 13 15.93 -54.27 66.90
CA HIS A 13 16.44 -53.57 65.71
C HIS A 13 15.67 -54.03 64.47
N VAL A 14 14.79 -53.22 63.98
CA VAL A 14 14.22 -53.35 62.65
C VAL A 14 15.02 -52.50 61.69
N LEU A 15 15.79 -53.17 60.85
CA LEU A 15 16.52 -52.53 59.74
C LEU A 15 15.50 -52.14 58.67
N ILE A 16 15.15 -50.89 58.60
CA ILE A 16 14.35 -50.32 57.47
C ILE A 16 15.35 -49.96 56.37
N ALA A 17 15.43 -50.80 55.36
CA ALA A 17 16.11 -50.45 54.08
C ALA A 17 15.28 -49.39 53.36
N MET A 18 15.72 -48.12 53.41
CA MET A 18 15.18 -47.08 52.53
C MET A 18 15.69 -47.31 51.12
N LEU A 19 14.85 -47.86 50.25
CA LEU A 19 15.05 -47.80 48.79
C LEU A 19 14.79 -46.36 48.36
N SER A 20 15.87 -45.59 48.21
CA SER A 20 15.84 -44.28 47.53
C SER A 20 15.58 -44.48 46.05
N SER A 21 14.32 -44.40 45.63
CA SER A 21 13.95 -44.31 44.22
C SER A 21 14.44 -42.94 43.69
N VAL A 22 15.57 -42.93 43.00
CA VAL A 22 16.01 -41.76 42.23
C VAL A 22 15.05 -41.61 41.06
N ILE A 23 14.06 -40.76 41.21
CA ILE A 23 13.24 -40.28 40.09
C ILE A 23 14.16 -39.39 39.24
N ILE A 24 14.72 -39.96 38.15
CA ILE A 24 15.35 -39.16 37.10
C ILE A 24 14.19 -38.41 36.43
N VAL A 25 13.91 -37.21 36.90
CA VAL A 25 13.10 -36.23 36.15
C VAL A 25 13.99 -35.84 34.97
N SER A 26 13.78 -36.49 33.84
CA SER A 26 14.25 -35.98 32.56
C SER A 26 13.61 -34.62 32.35
N THR A 27 14.31 -33.55 32.71
CA THR A 27 13.95 -32.22 32.25
C THR A 27 14.10 -32.28 30.74
N VAL A 28 12.98 -32.44 30.04
CA VAL A 28 12.92 -32.11 28.61
C VAL A 28 13.25 -30.62 28.61
N SER A 29 14.48 -30.28 28.28
CA SER A 29 14.85 -28.90 27.97
C SER A 29 13.93 -28.47 26.85
N ALA A 30 13.07 -27.50 27.13
CA ALA A 30 12.26 -26.90 26.07
C ALA A 30 13.25 -26.43 25.00
N GLN A 31 13.02 -26.81 23.77
CA GLN A 31 13.85 -26.40 22.64
C GLN A 31 13.90 -24.88 22.61
N GLU A 32 15.10 -24.32 22.69
CA GLU A 32 15.29 -22.86 22.79
C GLU A 32 15.19 -22.13 21.44
N TYR A 33 14.72 -22.78 20.39
CA TYR A 33 14.54 -22.20 19.07
C TYR A 33 13.38 -22.87 18.33
N ILE A 34 12.83 -22.16 17.36
CA ILE A 34 11.77 -22.64 16.47
C ILE A 34 12.42 -22.94 15.11
N VAL A 35 12.25 -24.15 14.61
CA VAL A 35 12.59 -24.49 13.23
C VAL A 35 11.45 -23.99 12.32
N PRO A 36 11.74 -23.06 11.39
CA PRO A 36 10.69 -22.46 10.57
C PRO A 36 10.03 -23.49 9.65
N PRO A 37 8.72 -23.41 9.42
CA PRO A 37 8.06 -24.22 8.40
C PRO A 37 8.55 -23.82 7.00
N MET A 38 8.99 -24.81 6.23
CA MET A 38 9.56 -24.63 4.89
C MET A 38 8.68 -25.23 3.81
N VAL A 39 8.73 -24.66 2.61
CA VAL A 39 8.05 -25.14 1.40
C VAL A 39 9.09 -25.57 0.37
N ASN A 40 8.87 -26.72 -0.27
CA ASN A 40 9.69 -27.20 -1.36
C ASN A 40 9.40 -26.42 -2.64
N ILE A 41 10.39 -25.73 -3.17
CA ILE A 41 10.32 -25.03 -4.44
C ILE A 41 10.97 -25.90 -5.50
N PRO A 42 10.24 -26.31 -6.55
CA PRO A 42 10.79 -27.15 -7.61
C PRO A 42 11.83 -26.38 -8.43
N ALA A 43 12.77 -27.10 -9.04
CA ALA A 43 13.63 -26.50 -10.04
C ALA A 43 12.81 -26.06 -11.26
N GLY A 44 13.25 -24.98 -11.92
CA GLY A 44 12.57 -24.51 -13.11
C GLY A 44 13.26 -23.33 -13.79
N ASN A 45 12.70 -22.98 -14.95
CA ASN A 45 13.13 -21.83 -15.75
C ASN A 45 12.00 -20.81 -15.80
N PHE A 46 12.34 -19.54 -15.82
CA PHE A 46 11.35 -18.48 -15.93
C PHE A 46 11.96 -17.23 -16.58
N MET A 47 11.10 -16.31 -16.98
CA MET A 47 11.51 -14.99 -17.45
C MET A 47 11.51 -14.04 -16.26
N MET A 48 12.69 -13.58 -15.84
CA MET A 48 12.87 -12.62 -14.75
C MET A 48 12.75 -11.20 -15.28
N GLY A 49 12.19 -10.31 -14.44
CA GLY A 49 12.06 -8.89 -14.77
C GLY A 49 10.69 -8.49 -15.31
N ALA A 50 10.59 -7.24 -15.79
CA ALA A 50 9.37 -6.65 -16.32
C ALA A 50 9.64 -5.81 -17.58
N GLU A 51 8.68 -5.80 -18.52
CA GLU A 51 8.64 -4.81 -19.59
C GLU A 51 7.86 -3.58 -19.14
N GLY A 52 8.41 -2.42 -19.41
CA GLY A 52 7.81 -1.13 -19.00
C GLY A 52 7.87 -0.89 -17.48
N GLY A 53 7.95 0.32 -17.03
CA GLY A 53 8.04 0.67 -15.61
C GLY A 53 9.47 0.94 -15.17
N ASP A 54 9.85 0.42 -14.01
CA ASP A 54 11.15 0.68 -13.40
C ASP A 54 12.29 0.06 -14.25
N THR A 55 13.26 0.90 -14.65
CA THR A 55 14.46 0.47 -15.38
C THR A 55 15.28 -0.54 -14.59
N ALA A 56 15.22 -0.48 -13.27
CA ALA A 56 15.89 -1.42 -12.38
C ALA A 56 15.37 -2.87 -12.52
N ALA A 57 14.15 -3.07 -13.04
CA ALA A 57 13.58 -4.39 -13.30
C ALA A 57 13.78 -4.88 -14.75
N GLN A 58 14.64 -4.23 -15.52
CA GLN A 58 14.90 -4.53 -16.92
C GLN A 58 16.36 -4.97 -17.17
N PRO A 59 16.63 -5.65 -18.29
CA PRO A 59 15.67 -6.22 -19.25
C PRO A 59 15.01 -7.50 -18.74
N ILE A 60 13.91 -7.92 -19.36
CA ILE A 60 13.42 -9.28 -19.19
C ILE A 60 14.47 -10.25 -19.73
N HIS A 61 14.80 -11.28 -18.96
CA HIS A 61 15.81 -12.27 -19.33
C HIS A 61 15.46 -13.65 -18.76
N PRO A 62 15.93 -14.74 -19.40
CA PRO A 62 15.72 -16.08 -18.89
C PRO A 62 16.61 -16.36 -17.69
N GLU A 63 16.03 -16.97 -16.66
CA GLU A 63 16.71 -17.45 -15.46
C GLU A 63 16.35 -18.89 -15.15
N SER A 64 17.30 -19.59 -14.51
CA SER A 64 17.16 -20.99 -14.06
C SER A 64 17.37 -21.07 -12.56
N VAL A 65 16.42 -21.65 -11.86
CA VAL A 65 16.49 -21.84 -10.40
C VAL A 65 16.57 -23.34 -10.11
N ALA A 66 17.56 -23.73 -9.33
CA ALA A 66 17.66 -25.10 -8.80
C ALA A 66 16.59 -25.35 -7.74
N ALA A 67 16.23 -26.60 -7.48
CA ALA A 67 15.31 -26.93 -6.40
C ALA A 67 15.90 -26.53 -5.04
N PHE A 68 15.07 -25.90 -4.20
CA PHE A 68 15.44 -25.44 -2.87
C PHE A 68 14.22 -25.42 -1.95
N GLN A 69 14.40 -25.06 -0.69
CA GLN A 69 13.31 -24.80 0.23
C GLN A 69 13.27 -23.32 0.60
N MET A 70 12.07 -22.78 0.75
CA MET A 70 11.82 -21.41 1.16
C MET A 70 10.88 -21.38 2.36
N GLY A 71 11.13 -20.46 3.29
CA GLY A 71 10.26 -20.26 4.45
C GLY A 71 8.80 -20.05 4.01
N LYS A 72 7.89 -20.86 4.56
CA LYS A 72 6.46 -20.76 4.28
C LYS A 72 5.91 -19.36 4.56
N TYR A 73 6.48 -18.72 5.59
CA TYR A 73 6.20 -17.36 6.04
C TYR A 73 7.49 -16.54 6.12
N ALA A 74 7.37 -15.23 6.21
CA ALA A 74 8.44 -14.40 6.73
C ALA A 74 8.73 -14.78 8.19
N VAL A 75 10.00 -14.62 8.62
CA VAL A 75 10.38 -14.88 10.02
C VAL A 75 9.55 -14.01 10.96
N THR A 76 8.97 -14.63 11.97
CA THR A 76 8.12 -13.96 12.95
C THR A 76 8.90 -13.39 14.13
N VAL A 77 8.28 -12.50 14.89
CA VAL A 77 8.82 -11.99 16.16
C VAL A 77 9.08 -13.14 17.13
N ALA A 78 8.19 -14.16 17.17
CA ALA A 78 8.38 -15.34 18.05
C ALA A 78 9.65 -16.12 17.72
N GLU A 79 9.92 -16.38 16.44
CA GLU A 79 11.12 -17.07 15.98
C GLU A 79 12.38 -16.24 16.27
N PHE A 80 12.36 -14.95 15.95
CA PHE A 80 13.50 -14.04 16.14
C PHE A 80 13.82 -13.78 17.62
N ARG A 81 12.84 -13.87 18.51
CA ARG A 81 12.99 -13.64 19.95
C ARG A 81 14.01 -14.59 20.57
N ASN A 82 14.02 -15.86 20.18
CA ASN A 82 14.96 -16.85 20.72
C ASN A 82 16.39 -16.50 20.36
N PHE A 83 16.63 -16.07 19.13
CA PHE A 83 17.93 -15.53 18.70
C PHE A 83 18.32 -14.30 19.54
N ALA A 84 17.42 -13.36 19.71
CA ALA A 84 17.71 -12.12 20.43
C ALA A 84 18.05 -12.39 21.91
N ILE A 85 17.32 -13.29 22.57
CA ILE A 85 17.57 -13.67 23.96
C ILE A 85 18.93 -14.34 24.10
N GLU A 86 19.22 -15.35 23.27
CA GLU A 86 20.44 -16.14 23.39
C GLU A 86 21.70 -15.34 23.04
N THR A 87 21.63 -14.50 22.04
CA THR A 87 22.80 -13.72 21.58
C THR A 87 22.95 -12.38 22.30
N GLY A 88 21.98 -11.98 23.12
CA GLY A 88 21.92 -10.64 23.70
C GLY A 88 21.67 -9.55 22.66
N PHE A 89 21.07 -9.90 21.50
CA PHE A 89 20.78 -8.97 20.42
C PHE A 89 19.82 -7.87 20.90
N ASN A 90 20.37 -6.68 21.00
CA ASN A 90 19.61 -5.51 21.46
C ASN A 90 20.12 -4.26 20.71
N PRO A 91 19.80 -4.11 19.42
CA PRO A 91 20.24 -2.95 18.67
C PRO A 91 19.64 -1.68 19.27
N GLU A 92 20.44 -0.62 19.36
CA GLU A 92 19.91 0.70 19.66
C GLU A 92 18.83 1.06 18.65
N SER A 93 17.70 1.55 19.16
CA SER A 93 16.51 1.66 18.36
C SER A 93 16.55 2.84 17.40
N THR A 94 16.78 2.55 16.15
CA THR A 94 16.67 3.51 15.04
C THR A 94 15.70 3.01 13.98
N CYS A 95 14.64 2.31 14.38
CA CYS A 95 13.66 1.82 13.42
C CYS A 95 12.96 2.98 12.74
N GLY A 96 13.13 3.11 11.45
CA GLY A 96 12.44 4.09 10.63
C GLY A 96 10.94 3.81 10.62
N ASP A 97 10.16 4.86 10.92
CA ASP A 97 8.71 4.80 10.89
C ASP A 97 8.21 5.27 9.53
N ASN A 98 7.48 4.40 8.84
CA ASN A 98 6.95 4.71 7.51
C ASN A 98 5.80 5.73 7.53
N ILE A 99 5.17 5.96 8.69
CA ILE A 99 4.18 7.03 8.87
C ILE A 99 4.91 8.33 9.17
N GLY A 100 5.28 9.06 8.15
CA GLY A 100 5.88 10.39 8.27
C GLY A 100 7.23 10.56 7.64
N SER A 101 7.85 9.52 7.10
CA SER A 101 9.21 9.62 6.56
C SER A 101 9.31 9.80 5.03
N GLN A 102 8.27 9.48 4.27
CA GLN A 102 8.28 9.69 2.80
C GLN A 102 6.90 10.02 2.27
N GLY A 103 6.66 11.29 2.01
CA GLY A 103 5.48 11.75 1.27
C GLY A 103 4.17 11.78 2.06
N LEU A 104 4.13 11.29 3.28
CA LEU A 104 2.94 11.34 4.14
C LEU A 104 2.83 12.65 4.96
N GLY A 105 3.65 13.65 4.66
CA GLY A 105 3.50 15.00 5.20
C GLY A 105 3.73 15.18 6.71
N GLY A 106 4.09 14.11 7.41
CA GLY A 106 4.40 14.17 8.83
C GLY A 106 5.86 14.53 9.12
N PRO A 107 6.18 15.08 10.29
CA PRO A 107 7.56 15.31 10.67
C PRO A 107 8.31 13.96 10.70
N LYS A 108 9.54 13.94 10.16
CA LYS A 108 10.46 12.80 10.27
C LYS A 108 10.74 12.51 11.75
N LYS A 109 9.84 11.84 12.43
CA LYS A 109 10.14 11.23 13.71
C LYS A 109 10.64 9.84 13.41
N LEU A 110 11.93 9.64 13.52
CA LEU A 110 12.49 8.31 13.70
C LEU A 110 11.71 7.68 14.85
N GLY A 111 10.96 6.63 14.55
CA GLY A 111 10.19 5.93 15.55
C GLY A 111 11.15 5.35 16.59
N THR A 112 10.77 5.38 17.83
CA THR A 112 11.48 4.70 18.92
C THR A 112 11.13 3.21 18.98
N GLY A 113 10.84 2.60 17.80
CA GLY A 113 10.45 1.21 17.73
C GLY A 113 11.64 0.26 17.72
N ARG A 114 11.42 -0.94 18.23
CA ARG A 114 12.36 -2.07 18.19
C ARG A 114 11.70 -3.24 17.46
N TRP A 115 12.49 -4.24 17.10
CA TRP A 115 12.03 -5.47 16.45
C TRP A 115 10.91 -6.19 17.24
N ASP A 116 10.91 -6.10 18.57
CA ASP A 116 9.95 -6.73 19.48
C ASP A 116 8.81 -5.79 19.92
N LYS A 117 8.97 -4.50 19.71
CA LYS A 117 7.97 -3.51 20.11
C LYS A 117 8.07 -2.21 19.32
N HIS A 118 7.13 -1.99 18.46
CA HIS A 118 6.92 -0.72 17.77
C HIS A 118 5.42 -0.42 17.69
N ARG A 119 5.04 0.76 17.19
CA ARG A 119 3.62 1.20 17.20
C ARG A 119 2.64 0.29 16.46
N TYR A 120 3.14 -0.58 15.58
CA TYR A 120 2.34 -1.51 14.78
C TYR A 120 2.33 -2.93 15.35
N SER A 121 3.08 -3.18 16.43
CA SER A 121 3.18 -4.50 17.04
C SER A 121 1.97 -4.83 17.89
N TYR A 122 1.36 -5.98 17.66
CA TYR A 122 0.26 -6.50 18.48
C TYR A 122 0.33 -8.02 18.70
N SER A 123 1.24 -8.72 18.02
CA SER A 123 1.37 -10.17 18.12
C SER A 123 2.79 -10.61 17.81
N ASP A 124 3.27 -11.63 18.51
CA ASP A 124 4.56 -12.28 18.23
C ASP A 124 4.55 -13.09 16.91
N TYR A 125 3.39 -13.29 16.32
CA TYR A 125 3.23 -13.95 15.01
C TYR A 125 3.17 -12.98 13.83
N GLN A 126 3.41 -11.68 14.05
CA GLN A 126 3.68 -10.75 12.97
C GLN A 126 5.09 -10.99 12.40
N PRO A 127 5.35 -10.62 11.12
CA PRO A 127 6.70 -10.60 10.60
C PRO A 127 7.61 -9.78 11.51
N VAL A 128 8.81 -10.26 11.80
CA VAL A 128 9.79 -9.44 12.49
C VAL A 128 10.22 -8.30 11.57
N THR A 129 9.99 -7.07 12.01
CA THR A 129 10.39 -5.86 11.30
C THR A 129 11.32 -5.04 12.17
N CYS A 130 11.77 -3.87 11.74
CA CYS A 130 12.79 -3.13 12.46
C CYS A 130 14.13 -3.91 12.62
N VAL A 131 14.41 -4.77 11.68
CA VAL A 131 15.67 -5.51 11.52
C VAL A 131 16.37 -5.07 10.24
N SER A 132 17.68 -5.15 10.21
CA SER A 132 18.52 -4.87 9.04
C SER A 132 18.82 -6.17 8.27
N TRP A 133 19.37 -6.05 7.08
CA TRP A 133 19.86 -7.19 6.32
C TRP A 133 20.97 -7.95 7.08
N GLN A 134 21.87 -7.22 7.78
CA GLN A 134 22.89 -7.84 8.62
C GLN A 134 22.26 -8.63 9.78
N ASP A 135 21.21 -8.10 10.40
CA ASP A 135 20.50 -8.80 11.49
C ASP A 135 19.85 -10.09 10.98
N ALA A 136 19.26 -10.04 9.78
CA ALA A 136 18.64 -11.18 9.12
C ALA A 136 19.65 -12.29 8.83
N ASN A 137 20.85 -11.92 8.33
CA ASN A 137 21.93 -12.88 8.11
C ASN A 137 22.50 -13.42 9.42
N ALA A 138 22.61 -12.61 10.46
CA ALA A 138 23.03 -13.06 11.78
C ALA A 138 22.05 -14.10 12.36
N TYR A 139 20.75 -13.86 12.22
CA TYR A 139 19.71 -14.83 12.59
C TYR A 139 19.83 -16.13 11.80
N ALA A 140 19.96 -16.05 10.47
CA ALA A 140 20.10 -17.22 9.60
C ALA A 140 21.35 -18.06 10.00
N LYS A 141 22.48 -17.41 10.27
CA LYS A 141 23.71 -18.07 10.74
C LYS A 141 23.53 -18.70 12.11
N TRP A 142 22.89 -18.02 13.05
CA TRP A 142 22.60 -18.55 14.38
C TRP A 142 21.73 -19.82 14.29
N LEU A 143 20.64 -19.77 13.51
CA LEU A 143 19.75 -20.91 13.33
C LEU A 143 20.46 -22.08 12.63
N SER A 144 21.33 -21.79 11.66
CA SER A 144 22.18 -22.81 11.01
C SER A 144 23.06 -23.52 12.00
N ASN A 145 23.68 -22.80 12.92
CA ASN A 145 24.52 -23.39 13.96
C ASN A 145 23.73 -24.27 14.94
N LYS A 146 22.47 -23.91 15.22
CA LYS A 146 21.56 -24.65 16.11
C LYS A 146 21.08 -25.96 15.49
N THR A 147 20.75 -25.92 14.21
CA THR A 147 20.08 -27.03 13.52
C THR A 147 21.01 -27.91 12.69
N GLY A 148 22.20 -27.40 12.33
CA GLY A 148 23.07 -28.02 11.33
C GLY A 148 22.61 -27.84 9.87
N ILE A 149 21.47 -27.16 9.65
CA ILE A 149 20.92 -26.88 8.34
C ILE A 149 21.43 -25.50 7.90
N GLN A 150 21.87 -25.35 6.64
CA GLN A 150 22.42 -24.10 6.15
C GLN A 150 21.30 -23.15 5.70
N TYR A 151 20.79 -22.35 6.63
CA TYR A 151 19.83 -21.27 6.35
C TYR A 151 20.55 -20.04 5.82
N ARG A 152 19.89 -19.37 4.89
CA ARG A 152 20.32 -18.10 4.30
C ARG A 152 19.10 -17.28 3.87
N LEU A 153 19.28 -16.05 3.43
CA LEU A 153 18.27 -15.32 2.71
C LEU A 153 18.18 -15.86 1.27
N PRO A 154 16.99 -15.83 0.63
CA PRO A 154 16.86 -16.18 -0.78
C PRO A 154 17.57 -15.15 -1.66
N THR A 155 18.07 -15.59 -2.82
CA THR A 155 18.52 -14.68 -3.87
C THR A 155 17.30 -14.01 -4.54
N GLU A 156 17.54 -12.98 -5.32
CA GLU A 156 16.47 -12.28 -6.03
C GLU A 156 15.80 -13.17 -7.08
N GLN A 157 16.58 -14.01 -7.77
CA GLN A 157 16.09 -15.00 -8.72
C GLN A 157 15.18 -16.02 -8.04
N GLU A 158 15.60 -16.56 -6.92
CA GLU A 158 14.82 -17.52 -6.12
C GLU A 158 13.52 -16.90 -5.64
N TRP A 159 13.57 -15.65 -5.18
CA TRP A 159 12.40 -14.94 -4.69
C TRP A 159 11.38 -14.68 -5.81
N GLU A 160 11.82 -14.11 -6.96
CA GLU A 160 10.90 -13.80 -8.06
C GLU A 160 10.29 -15.06 -8.67
N TYR A 161 11.10 -16.11 -8.86
CA TYR A 161 10.62 -17.42 -9.30
C TYR A 161 9.53 -17.97 -8.36
N SER A 162 9.80 -17.93 -7.06
CA SER A 162 8.88 -18.41 -6.04
C SER A 162 7.62 -17.57 -5.94
N ALA A 163 7.72 -16.25 -6.09
CA ALA A 163 6.58 -15.35 -6.06
C ALA A 163 5.67 -15.54 -7.29
N LYS A 164 6.26 -15.74 -8.48
CA LYS A 164 5.51 -16.06 -9.72
C LYS A 164 4.81 -17.41 -9.66
N ALA A 165 5.43 -18.40 -9.04
CA ALA A 165 4.85 -19.75 -8.88
C ALA A 165 4.23 -20.29 -10.17
N ASN A 166 5.00 -20.25 -11.28
CA ASN A 166 4.61 -20.66 -12.64
C ASN A 166 3.48 -19.81 -13.29
N THR A 167 3.22 -18.60 -12.78
CA THR A 167 2.30 -17.67 -13.45
C THR A 167 3.06 -16.64 -14.28
N SER A 168 2.42 -16.11 -15.33
CA SER A 168 2.94 -15.02 -16.16
C SER A 168 2.24 -13.68 -15.93
N SER A 169 1.15 -13.67 -15.17
CA SER A 169 0.36 -12.50 -14.85
C SER A 169 1.13 -11.52 -13.93
N ARG A 170 0.60 -10.30 -13.76
CA ARG A 170 1.18 -9.28 -12.89
C ARG A 170 1.28 -9.73 -11.44
N HIS A 171 0.24 -10.41 -10.97
CA HIS A 171 0.18 -11.04 -9.65
C HIS A 171 -0.02 -12.53 -9.82
N PHE A 172 0.37 -13.34 -8.84
CA PHE A 172 0.19 -14.79 -8.92
C PHE A 172 -1.28 -15.22 -8.92
N TRP A 173 -2.21 -14.34 -8.56
CA TRP A 173 -3.67 -14.57 -8.64
C TRP A 173 -4.32 -14.04 -9.91
N GLY A 174 -3.53 -13.49 -10.85
CA GLY A 174 -4.02 -12.93 -12.11
C GLY A 174 -3.73 -11.44 -12.27
N ASP A 175 -4.35 -10.85 -13.27
CA ASP A 175 -4.19 -9.43 -13.62
C ASP A 175 -5.26 -8.55 -12.94
N ASP A 176 -5.72 -8.88 -11.76
CA ASP A 176 -6.71 -8.18 -10.91
C ASP A 176 -6.61 -6.64 -11.02
N LEU A 177 -7.12 -6.12 -12.14
CA LEU A 177 -6.91 -4.73 -12.55
C LEU A 177 -7.59 -3.74 -11.60
N ASP A 178 -8.72 -4.15 -11.01
CA ASP A 178 -9.50 -3.33 -10.09
C ASP A 178 -9.04 -3.48 -8.63
N LEU A 179 -8.07 -4.37 -8.38
CA LEU A 179 -7.56 -4.68 -7.04
C LEU A 179 -8.65 -5.08 -6.02
N THR A 180 -9.74 -5.64 -6.52
CA THR A 180 -10.85 -6.08 -5.68
C THR A 180 -10.54 -7.38 -4.95
N GLN A 181 -9.61 -8.18 -5.48
CA GLN A 181 -9.17 -9.44 -4.91
C GLN A 181 -7.86 -9.34 -4.12
N ALA A 182 -7.14 -8.23 -4.22
CA ALA A 182 -5.82 -8.06 -3.60
C ALA A 182 -5.82 -8.41 -2.10
N CYS A 183 -6.83 -7.96 -1.36
CA CYS A 183 -7.00 -8.24 0.07
C CYS A 183 -7.23 -9.72 0.44
N LEU A 184 -7.44 -10.61 -0.54
CA LEU A 184 -7.48 -12.05 -0.32
C LEU A 184 -6.09 -12.68 -0.30
N TYR A 185 -5.10 -12.02 -0.93
CA TYR A 185 -3.78 -12.58 -1.20
C TYR A 185 -2.62 -11.85 -0.52
N GLY A 186 -2.85 -10.65 -0.01
CA GLY A 186 -1.84 -9.89 0.71
C GLY A 186 -2.42 -8.70 1.46
N ASN A 187 -1.65 -8.20 2.42
CA ASN A 187 -1.96 -6.97 3.14
C ASN A 187 -1.29 -5.80 2.43
N PHE A 188 -2.09 -4.94 1.85
CA PHE A 188 -1.67 -3.76 1.10
C PHE A 188 -2.29 -2.50 1.71
N ALA A 189 -1.92 -1.33 1.20
CA ALA A 189 -2.68 -0.13 1.47
C ALA A 189 -4.09 -0.30 0.91
N ASP A 190 -5.05 -0.40 1.82
CA ASP A 190 -6.46 -0.64 1.56
C ASP A 190 -7.34 0.41 2.26
N LYS A 191 -8.63 0.20 2.22
CA LYS A 191 -9.61 1.10 2.84
C LYS A 191 -9.47 1.17 4.36
N THR A 192 -9.17 0.05 5.03
CA THR A 192 -8.94 0.02 6.48
C THR A 192 -7.68 0.80 6.85
N GLY A 193 -6.57 0.56 6.15
CA GLY A 193 -5.32 1.25 6.40
C GLY A 193 -5.46 2.77 6.27
N GLU A 194 -6.13 3.24 5.21
CA GLU A 194 -6.41 4.66 5.02
C GLU A 194 -7.26 5.24 6.15
N HIS A 195 -8.35 4.57 6.47
CA HIS A 195 -9.28 5.05 7.48
C HIS A 195 -8.65 5.15 8.87
N VAL A 196 -7.91 4.11 9.29
CA VAL A 196 -7.23 4.08 10.58
C VAL A 196 -6.13 5.14 10.66
N ASN A 197 -5.31 5.28 9.62
CA ASN A 197 -4.25 6.27 9.58
C ASN A 197 -4.79 7.70 9.66
N ASN A 198 -5.87 8.00 8.94
CA ASN A 198 -6.50 9.30 8.99
C ASN A 198 -7.08 9.60 10.38
N ASN A 199 -7.84 8.68 10.95
CA ASN A 199 -8.51 8.92 12.23
C ASN A 199 -7.53 8.96 13.41
N LYS A 200 -6.49 8.13 13.38
CA LYS A 200 -5.52 8.03 14.49
C LYS A 200 -4.43 9.10 14.44
N TYR A 201 -4.01 9.49 13.24
CA TYR A 201 -2.85 10.38 13.06
C TYR A 201 -3.17 11.67 12.32
N GLY A 202 -4.42 11.85 11.84
CA GLY A 202 -4.81 12.99 11.00
C GLY A 202 -4.09 12.99 9.64
N LEU A 203 -3.49 11.85 9.28
CA LEU A 203 -2.76 11.69 8.03
C LEU A 203 -3.73 11.25 6.96
N SER A 204 -4.02 12.14 6.03
CA SER A 204 -4.52 11.70 4.73
C SER A 204 -3.40 10.89 4.07
N ASN A 205 -3.77 9.95 3.24
CA ASN A 205 -2.85 9.14 2.47
C ASN A 205 -2.06 9.97 1.48
N VAL A 206 -1.11 10.66 2.00
CA VAL A 206 -0.33 11.65 1.31
C VAL A 206 0.72 10.90 0.52
N GLY A 207 0.48 10.80 -0.77
CA GLY A 207 1.44 10.23 -1.71
C GLY A 207 1.12 8.83 -2.23
N TRP A 208 0.20 8.09 -1.63
CA TRP A 208 -0.23 6.78 -2.15
C TRP A 208 -1.64 6.91 -2.71
N ILE A 209 -1.73 7.06 -4.00
CA ILE A 209 -2.91 7.53 -4.70
C ILE A 209 -3.92 6.41 -4.99
N GLU A 210 -3.50 5.15 -4.85
CA GLU A 210 -4.34 3.99 -5.16
C GLU A 210 -4.33 3.00 -4.00
N HIS A 211 -5.42 2.97 -3.26
CA HIS A 211 -5.70 1.86 -2.36
C HIS A 211 -6.26 0.70 -3.17
N ALA A 212 -6.02 -0.50 -2.66
CA ALA A 212 -6.82 -1.63 -3.08
C ALA A 212 -8.31 -1.33 -2.80
N ASP A 213 -9.19 -1.59 -3.77
CA ASP A 213 -10.64 -1.39 -3.61
C ASP A 213 -11.27 -2.54 -2.82
N CYS A 214 -10.62 -2.90 -1.73
CA CYS A 214 -11.04 -3.93 -0.80
C CYS A 214 -10.75 -3.50 0.64
N ASP A 215 -11.06 -4.37 1.59
CA ASP A 215 -10.92 -4.15 3.02
C ASP A 215 -10.55 -5.47 3.70
N ASP A 216 -9.34 -5.59 4.23
CA ASP A 216 -8.89 -6.79 4.94
C ASP A 216 -8.99 -6.67 6.46
N GLY A 217 -9.29 -5.48 6.97
CA GLY A 217 -9.37 -5.19 8.41
C GLY A 217 -8.02 -5.07 9.11
N GLU A 218 -6.90 -4.98 8.35
CA GLU A 218 -5.54 -4.82 8.86
C GLU A 218 -4.97 -3.49 8.41
N ALA A 219 -4.72 -2.58 9.36
CA ALA A 219 -4.16 -1.26 9.04
C ALA A 219 -2.63 -1.25 8.98
N TYR A 220 -1.99 -2.29 9.49
CA TYR A 220 -0.53 -2.43 9.65
C TYR A 220 -0.11 -3.87 9.38
N ASN A 221 1.16 -4.20 9.66
CA ASN A 221 1.65 -5.58 9.54
C ASN A 221 0.69 -6.58 10.19
N ALA A 222 0.19 -7.51 9.41
CA ALA A 222 -0.69 -8.58 9.87
C ALA A 222 0.09 -9.78 10.43
N ILE A 223 -0.56 -10.63 11.20
CA ILE A 223 -0.05 -11.97 11.53
C ILE A 223 0.22 -12.72 10.23
N VAL A 224 1.35 -13.44 10.15
CA VAL A 224 1.70 -14.19 8.94
C VAL A 224 0.65 -15.26 8.59
N GLY A 225 0.41 -15.46 7.29
CA GLY A 225 -0.49 -16.50 6.79
C GLY A 225 -1.98 -16.21 6.99
N LEU A 226 -2.38 -14.95 7.18
CA LEU A 226 -3.80 -14.57 7.19
C LEU A 226 -4.44 -14.58 5.81
N TYR A 227 -3.65 -14.46 4.76
CA TYR A 227 -4.07 -14.39 3.37
C TYR A 227 -3.89 -15.71 2.65
N ARG A 228 -4.33 -15.81 1.41
CA ARG A 228 -4.17 -17.02 0.60
C ARG A 228 -2.73 -17.18 0.13
N ALA A 229 -2.23 -18.41 0.23
CA ALA A 229 -0.92 -18.73 -0.31
C ALA A 229 -0.89 -18.66 -1.85
N ASN A 230 0.29 -18.45 -2.41
CA ASN A 230 0.51 -18.63 -3.83
C ASN A 230 0.51 -20.13 -4.22
N PRO A 231 0.54 -20.48 -5.53
CA PRO A 231 0.52 -21.89 -5.98
C PRO A 231 1.65 -22.77 -5.44
N PHE A 232 2.77 -22.20 -5.01
CA PHE A 232 3.84 -22.95 -4.35
C PHE A 232 3.63 -23.13 -2.83
N GLY A 233 2.58 -22.54 -2.26
CA GLY A 233 2.28 -22.64 -0.83
C GLY A 233 2.95 -21.59 0.05
N LEU A 234 3.49 -20.52 -0.55
CA LEU A 234 4.09 -19.39 0.16
C LEU A 234 3.02 -18.35 0.51
N TYR A 235 3.01 -17.91 1.76
CA TYR A 235 2.12 -16.87 2.27
C TYR A 235 2.83 -15.52 2.31
N ASP A 236 2.06 -14.44 2.17
CA ASP A 236 2.50 -13.06 2.31
C ASP A 236 3.73 -12.71 1.44
N ILE A 237 3.92 -13.43 0.33
CA ILE A 237 5.04 -13.20 -0.59
C ILE A 237 4.94 -11.83 -1.27
N VAL A 238 3.75 -11.23 -1.27
CA VAL A 238 3.48 -9.85 -1.66
C VAL A 238 2.62 -9.20 -0.58
N GLY A 239 2.86 -7.92 -0.32
CA GLY A 239 2.19 -7.20 0.75
C GLY A 239 2.76 -7.52 2.13
N ASN A 240 2.07 -7.13 3.18
CA ASN A 240 2.42 -7.25 4.59
C ASN A 240 3.73 -6.52 4.95
N ALA A 241 4.88 -7.09 4.65
CA ALA A 241 6.19 -6.43 4.79
C ALA A 241 7.12 -6.84 3.64
N GLY A 242 7.89 -5.89 3.13
CA GLY A 242 8.90 -6.17 2.11
C GLY A 242 10.03 -7.06 2.65
N GLU A 243 10.63 -7.87 1.79
CA GLU A 243 11.58 -8.88 2.19
C GLU A 243 12.99 -8.57 1.68
N PHE A 244 13.96 -8.52 2.59
CA PHE A 244 15.36 -8.45 2.25
C PHE A 244 15.83 -9.72 1.55
N LEU A 245 16.64 -9.56 0.51
CA LEU A 245 17.19 -10.63 -0.29
C LEU A 245 18.72 -10.65 -0.22
N ASN A 246 19.29 -11.77 -0.58
CA ASN A 246 20.74 -11.92 -0.68
C ASN A 246 21.22 -11.52 -2.09
N SER A 247 20.94 -10.29 -2.48
CA SER A 247 21.28 -9.74 -3.81
C SER A 247 21.50 -8.24 -3.76
N CYS A 248 22.46 -7.77 -4.55
CA CYS A 248 22.72 -6.36 -4.76
C CYS A 248 21.57 -5.68 -5.54
N TYR A 249 21.34 -4.41 -5.27
CA TYR A 249 20.46 -3.60 -6.10
C TYR A 249 21.28 -2.65 -6.98
N PHE A 250 20.90 -2.59 -8.26
CA PHE A 250 21.48 -1.67 -9.23
C PHE A 250 20.38 -0.93 -9.97
N GLU A 251 20.54 0.39 -10.14
CA GLU A 251 19.59 1.27 -10.81
C GLU A 251 19.43 0.93 -12.30
N ASP A 252 20.49 0.43 -12.92
CA ASP A 252 20.52 0.12 -14.34
C ASP A 252 20.08 -1.32 -14.66
N GLY A 253 19.43 -1.99 -13.71
CA GLY A 253 18.76 -3.28 -13.89
C GLY A 253 19.69 -4.47 -13.91
N TYR A 254 19.32 -5.46 -14.72
CA TYR A 254 19.96 -6.78 -14.79
C TYR A 254 21.08 -6.85 -15.84
N LYS A 255 21.91 -5.84 -15.91
CA LYS A 255 23.10 -5.90 -16.77
C LYS A 255 24.10 -6.91 -16.23
N ALA A 256 24.83 -7.56 -17.15
CA ALA A 256 25.91 -8.47 -16.77
C ALA A 256 26.99 -7.75 -15.96
N ARG A 257 27.38 -8.33 -14.83
CA ARG A 257 28.40 -7.83 -13.90
C ARG A 257 29.44 -8.89 -13.58
N SER A 258 30.56 -8.45 -13.04
CA SER A 258 31.56 -9.35 -12.48
C SER A 258 31.04 -9.96 -11.17
N LYS A 259 31.62 -11.09 -10.76
CA LYS A 259 31.31 -11.70 -9.46
C LYS A 259 31.63 -10.80 -8.26
N GLU A 260 32.58 -9.90 -8.42
CA GLU A 260 32.98 -8.96 -7.37
C GLU A 260 31.98 -7.83 -7.21
N GLU A 261 31.41 -7.34 -8.34
CA GLU A 261 30.33 -6.35 -8.34
C GLU A 261 29.03 -6.92 -7.78
N ASP A 262 28.74 -8.20 -8.01
CA ASP A 262 27.54 -8.89 -7.51
C ASP A 262 27.71 -9.49 -6.10
N ASP A 263 28.89 -9.33 -5.47
CA ASP A 263 29.08 -9.78 -4.09
C ASP A 263 28.26 -8.91 -3.14
N VAL A 264 27.25 -9.51 -2.56
CA VAL A 264 26.29 -8.86 -1.66
C VAL A 264 26.93 -8.19 -0.44
N ASN A 265 28.15 -8.60 -0.06
CA ASN A 265 28.89 -7.99 1.04
C ASN A 265 29.53 -6.64 0.66
N ASN A 266 29.63 -6.35 -0.63
CA ASN A 266 30.24 -5.14 -1.17
C ASN A 266 29.22 -4.17 -1.75
N CYS A 267 27.94 -4.51 -1.76
CA CYS A 267 26.90 -3.65 -2.32
C CYS A 267 26.67 -2.37 -1.51
N GLU A 268 26.46 -1.26 -2.20
CA GLU A 268 25.93 -0.04 -1.60
C GLU A 268 24.48 -0.23 -1.13
N PHE A 269 23.67 -0.90 -1.96
CA PHE A 269 22.26 -1.18 -1.67
C PHE A 269 21.94 -2.67 -1.83
N ILE A 270 21.13 -3.14 -0.91
CA ILE A 270 20.54 -4.48 -0.92
C ILE A 270 19.16 -4.43 -1.55
N THR A 271 18.86 -5.42 -2.36
CA THR A 271 17.52 -5.58 -2.93
C THR A 271 16.52 -6.05 -1.88
N HIS A 272 15.33 -5.45 -1.88
CA HIS A 272 14.17 -5.99 -1.21
C HIS A 272 12.96 -5.99 -2.16
N ARG A 273 12.01 -6.89 -1.91
CA ARG A 273 10.85 -7.12 -2.77
C ARG A 273 9.58 -7.33 -1.97
N GLY A 274 8.43 -7.46 -2.64
CA GLY A 274 7.15 -7.85 -2.07
C GLY A 274 6.25 -6.69 -1.65
N GLY A 275 6.78 -5.49 -1.49
CA GLY A 275 6.01 -4.34 -1.02
C GLY A 275 5.67 -4.43 0.47
N GLY A 276 4.53 -3.90 0.90
CA GLY A 276 4.13 -3.94 2.31
C GLY A 276 2.76 -3.30 2.54
N TRP A 277 2.27 -3.38 3.76
CA TRP A 277 0.94 -2.92 4.17
C TRP A 277 0.63 -1.45 3.83
N HIS A 278 1.63 -0.61 3.69
CA HIS A 278 1.49 0.82 3.40
C HIS A 278 1.67 1.16 1.92
N TYR A 279 1.91 0.16 1.09
CA TYR A 279 2.05 0.32 -0.35
C TYR A 279 0.78 -0.11 -1.08
N PRO A 280 0.38 0.60 -2.16
CA PRO A 280 -0.72 0.13 -3.00
C PRO A 280 -0.32 -1.17 -3.70
N ALA A 281 -1.29 -2.07 -3.88
CA ALA A 281 -1.03 -3.36 -4.52
C ALA A 281 -0.57 -3.25 -5.98
N GLN A 282 -0.87 -2.14 -6.66
CA GLN A 282 -0.61 -2.00 -8.09
C GLN A 282 0.85 -1.77 -8.49
N PRO A 283 1.59 -0.82 -7.91
CA PRO A 283 3.01 -0.72 -8.27
C PRO A 283 3.83 -1.87 -7.72
N HIS A 284 3.33 -2.57 -6.70
CA HIS A 284 4.04 -3.65 -6.01
C HIS A 284 3.66 -5.00 -6.59
N SER A 285 3.93 -5.16 -7.88
CA SER A 285 3.90 -6.47 -8.53
C SER A 285 5.06 -7.33 -8.02
N ILE A 286 4.95 -8.63 -8.25
CA ILE A 286 6.05 -9.58 -8.00
C ILE A 286 7.34 -9.26 -8.77
N ARG A 287 7.35 -8.24 -9.63
CA ARG A 287 8.45 -7.84 -10.49
C ARG A 287 9.17 -6.57 -10.02
N ASP A 288 8.56 -5.79 -9.11
CA ASP A 288 9.13 -4.53 -8.67
C ASP A 288 10.30 -4.74 -7.72
N ARG A 289 11.34 -3.94 -7.90
CA ARG A 289 12.59 -3.98 -7.13
C ARG A 289 12.72 -2.71 -6.30
N TYR A 290 13.22 -2.87 -5.10
CA TYR A 290 13.46 -1.75 -4.20
C TYR A 290 14.84 -1.88 -3.58
N LYS A 291 15.44 -0.74 -3.26
CA LYS A 291 16.76 -0.65 -2.64
C LYS A 291 16.69 -0.21 -1.19
N ARG A 292 17.61 -0.71 -0.39
CA ARG A 292 17.85 -0.25 0.97
C ARG A 292 19.30 -0.49 1.34
N GLU A 293 19.88 0.41 2.12
CA GLU A 293 21.18 0.18 2.74
C GLU A 293 21.06 -1.02 3.70
N GLY A 294 22.01 -1.93 3.66
CA GLY A 294 21.97 -3.18 4.41
C GLY A 294 21.87 -3.02 5.94
N TRP A 295 22.30 -1.87 6.48
CA TRP A 295 22.21 -1.54 7.92
C TRP A 295 20.89 -0.90 8.35
N ASN A 296 20.06 -0.47 7.41
CA ASN A 296 18.85 0.30 7.69
C ASN A 296 17.73 -0.59 8.23
N ARG A 297 17.04 -0.12 9.28
CA ARG A 297 15.93 -0.79 9.95
C ARG A 297 14.67 0.01 9.78
N VAL A 298 13.63 -0.60 9.24
CA VAL A 298 12.31 0.04 9.05
C VAL A 298 11.18 -0.89 9.44
N ALA A 299 10.05 -0.31 9.84
CA ALA A 299 8.90 -1.06 10.35
C ALA A 299 8.08 -1.78 9.26
N SER A 300 8.52 -1.76 8.03
CA SER A 300 7.87 -2.41 6.87
C SER A 300 8.77 -3.37 6.11
N LEU A 301 9.99 -3.64 6.61
CA LEU A 301 10.89 -4.62 6.03
C LEU A 301 11.14 -5.75 7.00
N THR A 302 11.14 -6.95 6.45
CA THR A 302 11.36 -8.23 7.10
C THR A 302 12.28 -9.09 6.24
N PHE A 303 12.33 -10.38 6.49
CA PHE A 303 13.04 -11.37 5.68
C PHE A 303 12.39 -12.75 5.82
N ARG A 304 12.63 -13.62 4.85
CA ARG A 304 12.37 -15.07 4.98
C ARG A 304 13.64 -15.86 4.72
N LEU A 305 13.61 -17.14 5.09
CA LEU A 305 14.76 -18.01 4.94
C LEU A 305 14.66 -18.87 3.68
N ALA A 306 15.80 -19.28 3.18
CA ALA A 306 15.97 -20.29 2.15
C ALA A 306 16.99 -21.36 2.60
N VAL A 307 16.84 -22.58 2.07
CA VAL A 307 17.77 -23.70 2.26
C VAL A 307 18.02 -24.35 0.93
N THR A 308 19.29 -24.57 0.58
CA THR A 308 19.64 -25.29 -0.66
C THR A 308 19.32 -26.78 -0.54
N GLY A 309 18.66 -27.33 -1.56
CA GLY A 309 18.24 -28.74 -1.58
C GLY A 309 16.95 -29.00 -0.77
N HIS A 310 16.65 -30.26 -0.53
CA HIS A 310 15.49 -30.69 0.24
C HIS A 310 15.93 -31.19 1.62
N ASN A 311 15.26 -30.70 2.63
CA ASN A 311 15.40 -31.20 3.99
C ASN A 311 14.00 -31.61 4.50
N ASN A 312 13.83 -32.89 4.79
CA ASN A 312 12.54 -33.42 5.29
C ASN A 312 12.49 -33.39 6.84
N HIS A 313 13.21 -32.48 7.46
CA HIS A 313 13.19 -32.38 8.91
C HIS A 313 11.86 -31.83 9.41
N SER A 314 11.04 -32.67 10.00
CA SER A 314 9.86 -32.26 10.78
C SER A 314 10.29 -32.16 12.23
N ASP A 315 10.32 -30.95 12.74
CA ASP A 315 10.69 -30.66 14.13
C ASP A 315 9.43 -30.44 14.98
N ALA A 316 9.46 -30.89 16.23
CA ALA A 316 8.32 -30.68 17.14
C ALA A 316 8.04 -29.19 17.35
N SER A 317 9.08 -28.35 17.39
CA SER A 317 8.93 -26.90 17.53
C SER A 317 8.19 -26.26 16.35
N THR A 318 8.37 -26.77 15.13
CA THR A 318 7.62 -26.34 13.94
C THR A 318 6.14 -26.63 14.09
N ILE A 319 5.80 -27.84 14.58
CA ILE A 319 4.40 -28.25 14.78
C ILE A 319 3.73 -27.38 15.85
N ASP A 320 4.39 -27.16 16.96
CA ASP A 320 3.88 -26.33 18.06
C ASP A 320 3.71 -24.88 17.64
N PHE A 321 4.68 -24.36 16.84
CA PHE A 321 4.60 -23.03 16.27
C PHE A 321 3.37 -22.90 15.33
N GLU A 322 3.21 -23.80 14.37
CA GLU A 322 2.07 -23.75 13.43
C GLU A 322 0.72 -23.88 14.13
N GLN A 323 0.61 -24.72 15.17
CA GLN A 323 -0.60 -24.81 15.98
C GLN A 323 -0.90 -23.50 16.72
N SER A 324 0.10 -22.89 17.31
CA SER A 324 -0.02 -21.63 18.05
C SER A 324 -0.32 -20.46 17.10
N LEU A 325 0.37 -20.43 15.95
CA LEU A 325 0.08 -19.49 14.87
C LEU A 325 -1.38 -19.60 14.40
N LYS A 326 -1.86 -20.83 14.19
CA LYS A 326 -3.25 -21.05 13.76
C LYS A 326 -4.26 -20.52 14.78
N LYS A 327 -4.02 -20.70 16.06
CA LYS A 327 -4.86 -20.13 17.13
C LYS A 327 -4.85 -18.59 17.06
N ALA A 328 -3.68 -17.99 16.90
CA ALA A 328 -3.53 -16.54 16.79
C ALA A 328 -4.24 -16.00 15.53
N GLN A 329 -4.14 -16.68 14.40
CA GLN A 329 -4.84 -16.31 13.16
C GLN A 329 -6.37 -16.34 13.35
N VAL A 330 -6.92 -17.41 13.92
CA VAL A 330 -8.37 -17.53 14.18
C VAL A 330 -8.83 -16.41 15.10
N GLN A 331 -8.10 -16.15 16.19
CA GLN A 331 -8.42 -15.08 17.11
C GLN A 331 -8.37 -13.71 16.43
N ARG A 332 -7.35 -13.46 15.60
CA ARG A 332 -7.22 -12.19 14.86
C ARG A 332 -8.36 -11.96 13.88
N ILE A 333 -8.71 -12.98 13.09
CA ILE A 333 -9.85 -12.90 12.16
C ILE A 333 -11.15 -12.57 12.90
N ALA A 334 -11.34 -13.13 14.09
CA ALA A 334 -12.54 -12.86 14.89
C ALA A 334 -12.55 -11.45 15.52
N THR A 335 -11.37 -10.88 15.78
CA THR A 335 -11.23 -9.62 16.52
C THR A 335 -10.80 -8.41 15.68
N ARG A 336 -10.36 -8.64 14.42
CA ARG A 336 -9.99 -7.53 13.53
C ARG A 336 -11.20 -6.62 13.30
N ALA A 337 -10.93 -5.32 13.27
CA ALA A 337 -11.98 -4.33 13.09
C ALA A 337 -12.60 -4.47 11.70
N LYS A 338 -13.91 -4.65 11.66
CA LYS A 338 -14.69 -4.48 10.43
C LYS A 338 -15.23 -3.06 10.46
N LEU A 339 -14.94 -2.30 9.40
CA LEU A 339 -15.55 -0.98 9.27
C LEU A 339 -17.08 -1.15 9.12
N PRO A 340 -17.88 -0.26 9.73
CA PRO A 340 -19.32 -0.27 9.53
C PRO A 340 -19.68 -0.15 8.05
N THR A 341 -20.78 -0.76 7.64
CA THR A 341 -21.26 -0.63 6.25
C THR A 341 -21.63 0.82 5.93
N THR A 342 -21.30 1.23 4.71
CA THR A 342 -21.66 2.58 4.24
C THR A 342 -23.14 2.69 3.90
N THR A 343 -23.65 3.89 3.98
CA THR A 343 -24.98 4.20 3.42
C THR A 343 -24.98 4.06 1.89
N THR A 344 -26.12 3.72 1.33
CA THR A 344 -26.32 3.57 -0.11
C THR A 344 -27.46 4.49 -0.62
N ASN A 345 -27.64 4.52 -1.92
CA ASN A 345 -28.73 5.23 -2.59
C ASN A 345 -28.90 6.69 -2.15
N LEU A 346 -27.77 7.43 -2.11
CA LEU A 346 -27.84 8.86 -1.88
C LEU A 346 -28.59 9.55 -3.02
N GLN A 347 -29.55 10.35 -2.66
CA GLN A 347 -30.34 11.17 -3.60
C GLN A 347 -30.30 12.62 -3.18
N LEU A 348 -30.33 13.50 -4.16
CA LEU A 348 -30.35 14.94 -3.96
C LEU A 348 -31.46 15.56 -4.82
N VAL A 349 -32.51 16.06 -4.18
CA VAL A 349 -33.69 16.63 -4.85
C VAL A 349 -33.73 18.11 -4.57
N LYS A 350 -33.71 18.92 -5.63
CA LYS A 350 -33.80 20.38 -5.52
C LYS A 350 -35.14 20.79 -4.92
N LYS A 351 -35.13 21.65 -3.90
CA LYS A 351 -36.31 22.19 -3.25
C LYS A 351 -36.61 23.61 -3.74
N ALA A 352 -35.63 24.50 -3.63
CA ALA A 352 -35.79 25.90 -3.96
C ALA A 352 -34.45 26.54 -4.33
N GLY A 353 -34.49 27.73 -4.90
CA GLY A 353 -33.34 28.59 -5.17
C GLY A 353 -33.00 28.73 -6.65
N ASN A 354 -32.04 29.60 -6.92
CA ASN A 354 -31.44 29.87 -8.24
C ASN A 354 -30.07 29.18 -8.38
N ASN A 355 -29.35 29.51 -9.44
CA ASN A 355 -28.03 28.89 -9.70
C ASN A 355 -26.95 29.29 -8.70
N GLU A 356 -27.14 30.37 -7.93
CA GLU A 356 -26.12 30.83 -6.97
C GLU A 356 -26.38 30.34 -5.54
N ASN A 357 -27.67 30.15 -5.16
CA ASN A 357 -28.05 29.62 -3.85
C ASN A 357 -29.25 28.69 -4.00
N SER A 358 -29.02 27.41 -3.84
CA SER A 358 -30.05 26.39 -3.97
C SER A 358 -30.10 25.50 -2.75
N SER A 359 -31.30 25.20 -2.28
CA SER A 359 -31.55 24.18 -1.26
C SER A 359 -31.99 22.87 -1.89
N TYR A 360 -31.52 21.79 -1.30
CA TYR A 360 -31.77 20.44 -1.72
C TYR A 360 -32.17 19.57 -0.53
N ASN A 361 -33.00 18.58 -0.78
CA ASN A 361 -33.21 17.49 0.16
C ASN A 361 -32.24 16.39 -0.18
N LEU A 362 -31.24 16.14 0.70
CA LEU A 362 -30.33 15.03 0.65
C LEU A 362 -30.97 13.86 1.42
N SER A 363 -31.13 12.73 0.79
CA SER A 363 -31.66 11.50 1.42
C SER A 363 -30.80 10.29 1.10
N TRP A 364 -30.88 9.27 1.95
CA TRP A 364 -30.10 8.05 1.82
C TRP A 364 -30.82 6.85 2.41
N GLN A 365 -30.42 5.64 1.97
CA GLN A 365 -30.79 4.42 2.63
C GLN A 365 -29.94 4.23 3.89
N PRO A 366 -30.55 3.85 5.03
CA PRO A 366 -29.80 3.58 6.25
C PRO A 366 -28.81 2.44 6.06
N SER A 367 -27.71 2.50 6.83
CA SER A 367 -26.81 1.36 6.94
C SER A 367 -27.52 0.18 7.60
N THR A 368 -27.24 -1.02 7.12
CA THR A 368 -27.75 -2.28 7.70
C THR A 368 -26.93 -2.77 8.91
N GLU A 369 -25.92 -1.99 9.31
CA GLU A 369 -25.03 -2.32 10.40
C GLU A 369 -25.73 -2.26 11.76
N HIS A 370 -25.40 -3.19 12.66
CA HIS A 370 -25.85 -3.12 14.04
C HIS A 370 -25.11 -2.02 14.83
N GLY A 371 -25.83 -1.33 15.69
CA GLY A 371 -25.22 -0.32 16.59
C GLY A 371 -24.88 1.00 15.90
N VAL A 372 -25.54 1.30 14.80
CA VAL A 372 -25.46 2.66 14.19
C VAL A 372 -26.03 3.68 15.17
N THR A 373 -25.22 4.70 15.49
CA THR A 373 -25.61 5.82 16.37
C THR A 373 -25.93 7.08 15.60
N GLY A 374 -25.57 7.15 14.33
CA GLY A 374 -25.87 8.32 13.49
C GLY A 374 -25.07 8.34 12.19
N TYR A 375 -25.17 9.50 11.53
CA TYR A 375 -24.49 9.77 10.27
C TYR A 375 -23.79 11.12 10.32
N GLU A 376 -22.60 11.19 9.73
CA GLU A 376 -21.91 12.45 9.46
C GLU A 376 -22.05 12.81 7.98
N ILE A 377 -22.44 14.04 7.71
CA ILE A 377 -22.67 14.56 6.37
C ILE A 377 -21.49 15.45 5.99
N TYR A 378 -20.92 15.17 4.85
CA TYR A 378 -19.77 15.88 4.30
C TYR A 378 -20.13 16.53 2.97
N GLN A 379 -19.70 17.77 2.77
CA GLN A 379 -19.95 18.58 1.58
C GLN A 379 -18.65 19.07 0.96
N SER A 380 -18.62 19.09 -0.35
CA SER A 380 -17.64 19.83 -1.17
C SER A 380 -18.36 20.83 -2.06
N ASN A 381 -17.75 21.98 -2.30
CA ASN A 381 -18.22 22.95 -3.29
C ASN A 381 -17.89 22.52 -4.74
N SER A 382 -17.14 21.42 -4.90
CA SER A 382 -16.87 20.83 -6.21
C SER A 382 -17.74 19.60 -6.43
N PRO A 383 -18.48 19.51 -7.54
CA PRO A 383 -19.21 18.31 -7.92
C PRO A 383 -18.26 17.14 -8.26
N TYR A 384 -17.02 17.47 -8.59
CA TYR A 384 -15.97 16.52 -8.99
C TYR A 384 -15.00 16.17 -7.87
N ALA A 385 -15.27 16.59 -6.62
CA ALA A 385 -14.38 16.34 -5.49
C ALA A 385 -14.05 14.86 -5.26
N HIS A 386 -14.93 13.96 -5.70
CA HIS A 386 -14.71 12.52 -5.64
C HIS A 386 -13.66 11.99 -6.64
N LEU A 387 -13.35 12.78 -7.67
CA LEU A 387 -12.29 12.48 -8.64
C LEU A 387 -10.93 12.98 -8.17
N TYR A 388 -10.90 13.82 -7.13
CA TYR A 388 -9.65 14.26 -6.52
C TYR A 388 -9.12 13.15 -5.64
N GLY A 389 -7.87 12.77 -5.87
CA GLY A 389 -7.25 11.72 -5.07
C GLY A 389 -6.95 12.14 -3.64
N GLY A 390 -6.62 11.15 -2.84
CA GLY A 390 -6.39 11.32 -1.43
C GLY A 390 -7.65 11.13 -0.57
N TYR A 391 -7.46 11.26 0.73
CA TYR A 391 -8.56 11.03 1.67
C TYR A 391 -9.67 12.06 1.51
N TYR A 392 -10.93 11.60 1.51
CA TYR A 392 -12.09 12.47 1.21
C TYR A 392 -12.16 13.74 2.07
N LYS A 393 -11.73 13.72 3.33
CA LYS A 393 -11.73 14.90 4.22
C LYS A 393 -10.84 16.05 3.74
N ASN A 394 -9.96 15.82 2.78
CA ASN A 394 -9.18 16.89 2.16
C ASN A 394 -10.02 17.75 1.22
N HIS A 395 -11.09 17.18 0.68
CA HIS A 395 -11.95 17.80 -0.34
C HIS A 395 -13.37 18.02 0.14
N TYR A 396 -13.76 17.37 1.25
CA TYR A 396 -15.09 17.44 1.84
C TYR A 396 -15.00 17.94 3.29
N LYS A 397 -15.82 18.89 3.64
CA LYS A 397 -15.95 19.38 5.02
C LYS A 397 -17.19 18.79 5.65
N LYS A 398 -17.09 18.37 6.91
CA LYS A 398 -18.26 17.96 7.68
C LYS A 398 -19.17 19.17 7.90
N ILE A 399 -20.43 19.05 7.47
CA ILE A 399 -21.44 20.10 7.62
C ILE A 399 -22.48 19.77 8.68
N ASN A 400 -22.72 18.47 8.96
CA ASN A 400 -23.69 18.05 9.94
C ASN A 400 -23.39 16.67 10.55
N SER A 401 -24.02 16.39 11.65
CA SER A 401 -24.14 15.06 12.28
C SER A 401 -25.58 14.86 12.71
N VAL A 402 -26.16 13.72 12.37
CA VAL A 402 -27.54 13.38 12.69
C VAL A 402 -27.62 12.01 13.36
N ASN A 403 -28.72 11.77 14.11
CA ASN A 403 -28.99 10.49 14.76
C ASN A 403 -29.32 9.39 13.75
N ALA A 404 -29.29 8.13 14.22
CA ALA A 404 -29.49 6.95 13.38
C ALA A 404 -30.87 6.85 12.71
N ASP A 405 -31.88 7.50 13.25
CA ASP A 405 -33.25 7.54 12.73
C ASP A 405 -33.47 8.61 11.65
N VAL A 406 -32.49 9.49 11.44
CA VAL A 406 -32.56 10.55 10.41
C VAL A 406 -31.94 10.05 9.12
N HIS A 407 -32.72 10.03 8.05
CA HIS A 407 -32.30 9.56 6.72
C HIS A 407 -32.49 10.59 5.62
N SER A 408 -32.78 11.82 6.00
CA SER A 408 -32.83 12.97 5.08
C SER A 408 -32.50 14.25 5.80
N LEU A 409 -31.94 15.21 5.06
CA LEU A 409 -31.55 16.52 5.57
C LEU A 409 -31.61 17.55 4.47
N GLU A 410 -32.07 18.75 4.83
CA GLU A 410 -31.96 19.90 3.94
C GLU A 410 -30.53 20.43 3.93
N VAL A 411 -29.96 20.58 2.74
CA VAL A 411 -28.59 21.05 2.52
C VAL A 411 -28.58 22.18 1.52
N ASN A 412 -27.62 23.11 1.65
CA ASN A 412 -27.53 24.29 0.80
C ASN A 412 -26.23 24.29 0.00
N LEU A 413 -26.29 24.69 -1.25
CA LEU A 413 -25.14 24.92 -2.12
C LEU A 413 -25.07 26.40 -2.47
N SER A 414 -24.06 27.10 -1.93
CA SER A 414 -23.83 28.53 -2.12
C SER A 414 -23.40 28.92 -3.54
N THR A 415 -22.95 27.96 -4.33
CA THR A 415 -22.52 28.15 -5.72
C THR A 415 -23.41 27.42 -6.71
N GLY A 416 -24.55 26.87 -6.25
CA GLY A 416 -25.45 26.05 -7.07
C GLY A 416 -24.87 24.69 -7.44
N MET A 417 -23.57 24.43 -7.18
CA MET A 417 -22.89 23.18 -7.47
C MET A 417 -22.17 22.62 -6.24
N GLY A 418 -21.95 21.33 -6.21
CA GLY A 418 -21.23 20.65 -5.14
C GLY A 418 -21.54 19.18 -5.07
N SER A 419 -20.95 18.52 -4.09
CA SER A 419 -21.17 17.08 -3.87
C SER A 419 -21.23 16.76 -2.38
N PHE A 420 -21.91 15.68 -2.06
CA PHE A 420 -22.11 15.20 -0.70
C PHE A 420 -21.70 13.75 -0.56
N ARG A 421 -21.20 13.41 0.61
CA ARG A 421 -20.93 12.05 1.07
C ARG A 421 -21.45 11.88 2.48
N ILE A 422 -21.79 10.66 2.84
CA ILE A 422 -22.25 10.31 4.19
C ILE A 422 -21.36 9.22 4.75
N VAL A 423 -21.06 9.35 6.04
CA VAL A 423 -20.30 8.38 6.82
C VAL A 423 -21.20 7.85 7.92
N THR A 424 -21.36 6.55 8.01
CA THR A 424 -22.08 5.88 9.10
C THR A 424 -21.24 5.90 10.38
N LYS A 425 -21.85 6.21 11.50
CA LYS A 425 -21.21 6.24 12.82
C LYS A 425 -21.79 5.16 13.72
N THR A 426 -20.91 4.42 14.39
CA THR A 426 -21.24 3.57 15.56
C THR A 426 -20.63 4.17 16.81
N ASN A 427 -20.78 3.52 17.97
CA ASN A 427 -20.15 3.96 19.21
C ASN A 427 -18.62 3.98 19.18
N THR A 428 -18.03 3.14 18.34
CA THR A 428 -16.57 2.89 18.33
C THR A 428 -15.89 3.23 17.01
N GLN A 429 -16.65 3.32 15.90
CA GLN A 429 -16.08 3.39 14.56
C GLN A 429 -16.90 4.23 13.61
N PHE A 430 -16.27 4.60 12.49
CA PHE A 430 -16.88 5.25 11.35
C PHE A 430 -16.73 4.37 10.10
N SER A 431 -17.74 4.35 9.24
CA SER A 431 -17.63 3.72 7.93
C SER A 431 -16.72 4.50 7.00
N LEU A 432 -16.38 3.90 5.89
CA LEU A 432 -15.92 4.65 4.72
C LEU A 432 -17.02 5.64 4.26
N PRO A 433 -16.64 6.69 3.53
CA PRO A 433 -17.65 7.57 2.95
C PRO A 433 -18.43 6.84 1.86
N SER A 434 -19.72 7.14 1.77
CA SER A 434 -20.57 6.67 0.69
C SER A 434 -20.03 7.08 -0.69
N LYS A 435 -20.53 6.46 -1.76
CA LYS A 435 -20.43 7.05 -3.10
C LYS A 435 -20.99 8.47 -3.05
N PRO A 436 -20.42 9.44 -3.76
CA PRO A 436 -20.91 10.80 -3.75
C PRO A 436 -22.23 10.94 -4.51
N VAL A 437 -23.05 11.88 -4.06
CA VAL A 437 -24.08 12.47 -4.88
C VAL A 437 -23.68 13.92 -5.18
N ALA A 438 -23.86 14.37 -6.41
CA ALA A 438 -23.40 15.66 -6.84
C ALA A 438 -24.50 16.43 -7.62
N VAL A 439 -24.46 17.75 -7.47
CA VAL A 439 -25.07 18.67 -8.42
C VAL A 439 -23.92 19.25 -9.23
N ALA A 440 -23.90 18.92 -10.51
CA ALA A 440 -23.06 19.59 -11.49
C ALA A 440 -23.94 20.63 -12.19
N VAL A 441 -23.47 21.86 -12.25
CA VAL A 441 -23.90 22.75 -13.32
C VAL A 441 -23.26 22.21 -14.58
N GLU A 442 -23.96 22.25 -15.73
CA GLU A 442 -23.29 21.95 -17.01
C GLU A 442 -21.92 22.63 -17.01
N PRO A 443 -20.85 21.90 -17.29
CA PRO A 443 -19.52 22.45 -17.19
C PRO A 443 -19.45 23.75 -18.00
N ASP A 444 -18.89 24.78 -17.38
CA ASP A 444 -18.78 26.08 -18.01
C ASP A 444 -18.19 25.95 -19.40
N VAL A 445 -18.94 26.42 -20.40
CA VAL A 445 -18.40 26.51 -21.75
C VAL A 445 -17.34 27.62 -21.74
N VAL A 446 -16.08 27.24 -21.88
CA VAL A 446 -14.98 28.21 -21.84
C VAL A 446 -14.93 28.94 -23.19
N ALA A 447 -15.14 30.25 -23.19
CA ALA A 447 -15.02 31.07 -24.38
C ALA A 447 -13.52 31.21 -24.79
N LEU A 448 -13.24 30.99 -26.08
CA LEU A 448 -11.90 31.19 -26.63
C LEU A 448 -11.89 32.35 -27.65
N PRO A 449 -10.88 33.24 -27.64
CA PRO A 449 -9.64 33.18 -26.87
C PRO A 449 -9.84 33.28 -25.36
N GLY A 450 -9.01 32.61 -24.60
CA GLY A 450 -9.10 32.57 -23.15
C GLY A 450 -8.28 31.42 -22.54
N ARG A 451 -8.45 31.26 -21.24
CA ARG A 451 -7.72 30.25 -20.45
C ARG A 451 -8.67 29.17 -19.94
N ILE A 452 -8.30 27.91 -20.18
CA ILE A 452 -8.99 26.73 -19.67
C ILE A 452 -8.20 26.22 -18.47
N TYR A 453 -8.79 26.26 -17.29
CA TYR A 453 -8.21 25.64 -16.10
C TYR A 453 -8.58 24.17 -16.05
N MET A 454 -7.71 23.33 -15.50
CA MET A 454 -7.93 21.88 -15.48
C MET A 454 -9.14 21.46 -14.63
N ASN A 455 -9.61 22.31 -13.73
CA ASN A 455 -10.88 22.11 -13.01
C ASN A 455 -12.16 22.38 -13.83
N ASN A 456 -12.05 22.95 -15.04
CA ASN A 456 -13.17 23.13 -15.97
C ASN A 456 -13.47 21.88 -16.80
N THR A 457 -12.91 20.73 -16.43
CA THR A 457 -13.12 19.50 -17.20
C THR A 457 -14.59 19.07 -17.21
N ALA A 458 -15.10 18.75 -18.39
CA ALA A 458 -16.45 18.23 -18.60
C ALA A 458 -16.52 16.71 -18.41
N ALA A 459 -15.44 16.01 -18.74
CA ALA A 459 -15.35 14.56 -18.58
C ALA A 459 -13.89 14.12 -18.40
N LEU A 460 -13.72 13.08 -17.59
CA LEU A 460 -12.44 12.40 -17.36
C LEU A 460 -12.58 10.92 -17.75
N LYS A 461 -11.66 10.43 -18.56
CA LYS A 461 -11.57 9.02 -18.92
C LYS A 461 -10.17 8.50 -18.56
N ASN A 462 -10.12 7.46 -17.74
CA ASN A 462 -8.89 6.80 -17.33
C ASN A 462 -7.87 7.71 -16.62
N ILE A 463 -8.34 8.79 -16.00
CA ILE A 463 -7.51 9.79 -15.34
C ILE A 463 -8.22 10.31 -14.10
N SER A 464 -7.46 10.57 -13.06
CA SER A 464 -7.91 11.25 -11.86
C SER A 464 -7.19 12.58 -11.69
N LEU A 465 -7.90 13.60 -11.22
CA LEU A 465 -7.35 14.92 -10.96
C LEU A 465 -7.05 15.09 -9.47
N TYR A 466 -5.87 15.57 -9.15
CA TYR A 466 -5.47 15.91 -7.80
C TYR A 466 -5.10 17.37 -7.71
N LYS A 467 -5.73 18.09 -6.81
CA LYS A 467 -5.34 19.46 -6.51
C LYS A 467 -4.12 19.45 -5.58
N SER A 468 -3.00 19.97 -6.05
CA SER A 468 -1.81 20.21 -5.23
C SER A 468 -1.61 21.70 -5.03
N THR A 469 -1.38 22.14 -3.81
CA THR A 469 -1.01 23.53 -3.50
C THR A 469 0.39 23.55 -2.93
N ARG A 470 1.29 24.32 -3.52
CA ARG A 470 2.60 24.63 -2.94
C ARG A 470 2.55 25.98 -2.22
N LYS A 471 3.30 26.11 -1.12
CA LYS A 471 3.37 27.36 -0.34
C LYS A 471 3.89 28.56 -1.12
N ASP A 472 4.65 28.31 -2.17
CA ASP A 472 5.35 29.29 -3.01
C ASP A 472 4.62 29.63 -4.33
N ASN A 473 3.46 29.02 -4.57
CA ASN A 473 2.68 29.28 -5.78
C ASN A 473 1.18 29.39 -5.48
N PRO A 474 0.57 30.56 -5.71
CA PRO A 474 -0.87 30.78 -5.45
C PRO A 474 -1.80 30.06 -6.42
N GLU A 475 -1.33 29.66 -7.60
CA GLU A 475 -2.15 28.92 -8.55
C GLU A 475 -2.14 27.41 -8.26
N PRO A 476 -3.31 26.76 -8.19
CA PRO A 476 -3.38 25.33 -7.96
C PRO A 476 -2.84 24.56 -9.17
N TYR A 477 -2.02 23.56 -8.90
CA TYR A 477 -1.69 22.53 -9.89
C TYR A 477 -2.71 21.41 -9.78
N TYR A 478 -3.05 20.86 -10.92
CA TYR A 478 -3.83 19.63 -10.99
C TYR A 478 -2.91 18.52 -11.45
N LEU A 479 -2.65 17.58 -10.54
CA LEU A 479 -1.91 16.37 -10.87
C LEU A 479 -2.86 15.44 -11.60
N PHE A 480 -2.45 15.02 -12.78
CA PHE A 480 -3.14 14.00 -13.54
C PHE A 480 -2.49 12.66 -13.21
N LYS A 481 -3.29 11.74 -12.72
CA LYS A 481 -2.88 10.38 -12.54
C LYS A 481 -3.71 9.47 -13.42
N THR A 482 -3.03 8.69 -14.21
CA THR A 482 -3.68 7.72 -15.08
C THR A 482 -4.23 6.58 -14.26
N ASN A 483 -5.48 6.22 -14.47
CA ASN A 483 -6.04 5.00 -13.92
C ASN A 483 -5.40 3.82 -14.64
N LYS A 484 -4.69 2.98 -13.92
CA LYS A 484 -3.85 1.91 -14.44
C LYS A 484 -4.59 0.79 -15.18
N ASN A 485 -5.89 0.75 -15.06
CA ASN A 485 -6.73 -0.38 -15.47
C ASN A 485 -7.31 -0.26 -16.86
N SER A 486 -7.00 0.80 -17.57
CA SER A 486 -7.52 0.95 -18.92
C SER A 486 -6.52 0.43 -19.93
N ASP A 487 -7.05 -0.27 -20.91
CA ASP A 487 -6.42 -0.48 -22.20
C ASP A 487 -5.58 0.75 -22.55
N HIS A 488 -4.29 0.57 -22.75
CA HIS A 488 -3.24 1.59 -22.78
C HIS A 488 -3.47 2.74 -23.78
N SER A 489 -4.65 2.83 -24.38
CA SER A 489 -4.86 3.62 -25.54
C SER A 489 -5.22 5.08 -25.31
N LEU A 490 -5.91 5.52 -24.27
CA LEU A 490 -6.18 6.96 -24.16
C LEU A 490 -6.64 7.39 -22.76
N VAL A 491 -5.81 8.18 -22.13
CA VAL A 491 -6.14 8.99 -20.97
C VAL A 491 -6.64 10.32 -21.47
N THR A 492 -7.88 10.68 -21.18
CA THR A 492 -8.48 11.90 -21.72
C THR A 492 -9.16 12.77 -20.69
N SER A 493 -8.96 14.08 -20.82
CA SER A 493 -9.73 15.13 -20.16
C SER A 493 -10.45 15.94 -21.23
N THR A 494 -11.74 16.12 -21.09
CA THR A 494 -12.59 16.81 -22.08
C THR A 494 -13.12 18.11 -21.52
N PHE A 495 -13.09 19.17 -22.31
CA PHE A 495 -13.58 20.51 -21.98
C PHE A 495 -14.60 20.95 -23.01
N ASN A 496 -15.64 21.64 -22.58
CA ASN A 496 -16.56 22.32 -23.47
C ASN A 496 -16.02 23.74 -23.75
N ILE A 497 -15.87 24.07 -25.03
CA ILE A 497 -15.35 25.37 -25.46
C ILE A 497 -16.31 26.05 -26.45
N ASP A 498 -16.31 27.37 -26.44
CA ASP A 498 -16.97 28.20 -27.45
C ASP A 498 -15.93 29.10 -28.14
N VAL A 499 -15.57 28.76 -29.36
CA VAL A 499 -14.57 29.46 -30.16
C VAL A 499 -15.25 30.61 -30.89
N LYS A 500 -14.88 31.84 -30.58
CA LYS A 500 -15.54 33.04 -31.11
C LYS A 500 -15.27 33.30 -32.59
N LYS A 501 -14.13 32.83 -33.11
CA LYS A 501 -13.71 32.99 -34.51
C LYS A 501 -12.83 31.83 -34.97
N SER A 502 -13.07 31.33 -36.17
CA SER A 502 -12.13 30.39 -36.80
C SER A 502 -10.83 31.10 -37.11
N ALA A 503 -9.76 30.72 -36.45
CA ALA A 503 -8.46 31.34 -36.58
C ALA A 503 -7.32 30.43 -36.09
N TRP A 504 -6.08 30.86 -36.36
CA TRP A 504 -4.92 30.31 -35.67
C TRP A 504 -4.82 30.92 -34.27
N TYR A 505 -4.57 30.06 -33.27
CA TYR A 505 -4.37 30.43 -31.89
C TYR A 505 -2.96 30.00 -31.45
N ARG A 506 -2.32 30.87 -30.68
CA ARG A 506 -1.13 30.49 -29.91
C ARG A 506 -1.59 29.70 -28.70
N LEU A 507 -1.01 28.53 -28.50
CA LEU A 507 -1.26 27.69 -27.33
C LEU A 507 -0.12 27.87 -26.34
N ASN A 508 -0.44 28.37 -25.18
CA ASN A 508 0.39 28.35 -24.00
C ASN A 508 -0.16 27.33 -23.00
N TYR A 509 0.70 26.73 -22.22
CA TYR A 509 0.27 25.84 -21.15
C TYR A 509 1.26 25.89 -20.00
N ARG A 510 0.76 25.60 -18.80
CA ARG A 510 1.55 25.53 -17.58
C ARG A 510 1.43 24.13 -16.97
N GLY A 511 2.55 23.46 -16.83
CA GLY A 511 2.59 22.14 -16.24
C GLY A 511 4.00 21.69 -15.90
N LYS A 512 4.11 20.54 -15.22
CA LYS A 512 5.38 19.93 -14.83
C LYS A 512 5.27 18.42 -14.96
N SER A 513 6.31 17.79 -15.49
CA SER A 513 6.51 16.34 -15.42
C SER A 513 7.59 16.02 -14.39
N PHE A 514 7.48 14.84 -13.76
CA PHE A 514 8.42 14.44 -12.72
C PHE A 514 9.49 13.45 -13.20
N HIS A 515 9.32 12.82 -14.38
CA HIS A 515 10.25 11.78 -14.82
C HIS A 515 10.69 11.83 -16.29
N SER A 516 9.84 12.05 -17.23
CA SER A 516 10.20 12.18 -18.66
C SER A 516 9.30 13.21 -19.31
N ALA A 517 9.70 13.72 -20.49
CA ALA A 517 8.87 14.69 -21.20
C ALA A 517 7.61 14.00 -21.74
N PRO A 518 6.44 14.13 -21.09
CA PRO A 518 5.22 13.53 -21.59
C PRO A 518 4.76 14.28 -22.81
N PHE A 519 4.25 13.53 -23.78
CA PHE A 519 3.53 14.09 -24.90
C PHE A 519 2.05 14.13 -24.58
N PHE A 520 1.39 15.23 -24.87
CA PHE A 520 -0.05 15.29 -24.89
C PHE A 520 -0.55 15.68 -26.29
N LYS A 521 -1.75 15.21 -26.60
CA LYS A 521 -2.44 15.54 -27.85
C LYS A 521 -3.67 16.36 -27.54
N LEU A 522 -3.95 17.35 -28.38
CA LEU A 522 -5.19 18.10 -28.34
C LEU A 522 -6.05 17.75 -29.56
N TRP A 523 -7.33 17.59 -29.29
CA TRP A 523 -8.34 17.26 -30.31
C TRP A 523 -9.51 18.22 -30.19
N GLN A 524 -10.05 18.66 -31.32
CA GLN A 524 -11.33 19.37 -31.40
C GLN A 524 -12.32 18.48 -32.14
N ASN A 525 -13.40 18.06 -31.48
CA ASN A 525 -14.42 17.17 -32.08
C ASN A 525 -13.82 15.95 -32.82
N ASN A 526 -12.90 15.24 -32.22
CA ASN A 526 -12.16 14.11 -32.81
C ASN A 526 -11.14 14.47 -33.91
N THR A 527 -10.92 15.74 -34.21
CA THR A 527 -9.85 16.16 -35.13
C THR A 527 -8.60 16.50 -34.34
N LEU A 528 -7.48 15.86 -34.64
CA LEU A 528 -6.20 16.12 -33.99
C LEU A 528 -5.72 17.54 -34.34
N LEU A 529 -5.51 18.37 -33.34
CA LEU A 529 -4.97 19.72 -33.49
C LEU A 529 -3.45 19.75 -33.43
N GLY A 530 -2.84 18.83 -32.72
CA GLY A 530 -1.40 18.72 -32.57
C GLY A 530 -0.95 17.84 -31.42
N GLU A 531 0.35 17.58 -31.42
CA GLU A 531 1.07 16.88 -30.35
C GLU A 531 2.07 17.84 -29.71
N PHE A 532 2.13 17.83 -28.37
CA PHE A 532 2.88 18.80 -27.60
C PHE A 532 3.71 18.09 -26.54
N SER A 533 4.95 18.55 -26.33
CA SER A 533 5.84 18.00 -25.32
C SER A 533 6.09 19.01 -24.21
N TYR A 534 6.28 18.51 -22.99
CA TYR A 534 6.84 19.30 -21.90
C TYR A 534 8.36 19.34 -22.03
N GLU A 535 8.93 20.52 -22.13
CA GLU A 535 10.33 20.71 -21.76
C GLU A 535 10.42 20.78 -20.23
N ALA A 536 11.41 20.11 -19.65
CA ALA A 536 11.64 20.13 -18.21
C ALA A 536 11.83 21.57 -17.73
N GLU A 537 10.97 22.05 -16.85
CA GLU A 537 10.90 23.39 -16.30
C GLU A 537 10.44 24.48 -17.29
N ILE A 538 9.13 24.68 -17.32
CA ILE A 538 8.57 25.87 -17.96
C ILE A 538 8.72 27.03 -16.98
N ASP A 539 9.70 27.88 -17.23
CA ASP A 539 9.76 29.22 -16.67
C ASP A 539 8.60 30.04 -17.25
N ASP A 540 7.94 30.88 -16.47
CA ASP A 540 6.79 31.75 -16.86
C ASP A 540 7.09 32.67 -18.07
N LYS A 541 8.32 32.65 -18.60
CA LYS A 541 8.81 33.51 -19.67
C LYS A 541 8.93 32.84 -21.04
N THR A 542 8.73 31.54 -21.16
CA THR A 542 8.83 30.88 -22.47
C THR A 542 7.54 31.08 -23.26
N SER A 543 7.57 32.02 -24.20
CA SER A 543 6.53 32.15 -25.22
C SER A 543 6.41 30.84 -25.97
N SER A 544 5.24 30.19 -25.92
CA SER A 544 5.02 28.95 -26.62
C SER A 544 5.22 29.10 -28.12
N ARG A 545 5.88 28.14 -28.73
CA ARG A 545 6.04 28.05 -30.18
C ARG A 545 4.86 27.35 -30.87
N HIS A 546 3.87 26.94 -30.08
CA HIS A 546 2.79 26.10 -30.56
C HIS A 546 1.62 26.93 -31.11
N LYS A 547 1.13 26.54 -32.29
CA LYS A 547 -0.05 27.12 -32.93
C LYS A 547 -1.04 26.01 -33.24
N VAL A 548 -2.29 26.29 -32.98
CA VAL A 548 -3.41 25.40 -33.30
C VAL A 548 -4.49 26.17 -34.05
N TYR A 549 -5.09 25.55 -35.04
CA TYR A 549 -6.23 26.13 -35.72
C TYR A 549 -7.51 25.63 -35.06
N LEU A 550 -8.34 26.57 -34.57
CA LEU A 550 -9.63 26.26 -33.96
C LEU A 550 -10.76 26.74 -34.88
N GLN A 551 -11.79 25.91 -35.01
CA GLN A 551 -13.01 26.24 -35.73
C GLN A 551 -13.96 26.99 -34.81
N GLN A 552 -14.69 27.97 -35.37
CA GLN A 552 -15.71 28.73 -34.66
C GLN A 552 -16.86 27.85 -34.20
N GLY A 553 -17.44 28.17 -33.05
CA GLY A 553 -18.63 27.53 -32.49
C GLY A 553 -18.34 26.76 -31.20
N SER A 554 -19.38 26.08 -30.71
CA SER A 554 -19.31 25.26 -29.51
C SER A 554 -18.75 23.88 -29.85
N HIS A 555 -17.69 23.48 -29.17
CA HIS A 555 -16.95 22.27 -29.44
C HIS A 555 -16.53 21.54 -28.16
N SER A 556 -16.21 20.26 -28.33
CA SER A 556 -15.47 19.48 -27.35
C SER A 556 -13.97 19.60 -27.64
N LEU A 557 -13.19 20.12 -26.71
CA LEU A 557 -11.74 20.07 -26.72
C LEU A 557 -11.28 18.92 -25.83
N GLN A 558 -10.56 17.99 -26.40
CA GLN A 558 -10.06 16.82 -25.68
C GLN A 558 -8.54 16.87 -25.59
N LEU A 559 -8.04 16.75 -24.35
CA LEU A 559 -6.65 16.53 -24.06
C LEU A 559 -6.43 15.05 -23.80
N SER A 560 -5.54 14.41 -24.56
CA SER A 560 -5.16 13.02 -24.36
C SER A 560 -3.67 12.88 -24.09
N VAL A 561 -3.29 11.97 -23.22
CA VAL A 561 -1.91 11.67 -22.86
C VAL A 561 -1.61 10.25 -23.26
N LEU A 562 -0.59 10.07 -24.08
CA LEU A 562 -0.02 8.77 -24.36
C LEU A 562 0.87 8.38 -23.17
N ARG A 563 0.61 7.22 -22.62
CA ARG A 563 1.35 6.71 -21.48
C ARG A 563 2.53 5.86 -21.97
N GLU A 564 3.72 6.28 -21.56
CA GLU A 564 4.86 5.39 -21.36
C GLU A 564 5.33 5.60 -19.92
N GLY A 565 5.11 4.61 -19.05
CA GLY A 565 5.62 4.61 -17.67
C GLY A 565 4.71 5.22 -16.59
N PHE A 566 5.23 5.27 -15.39
CA PHE A 566 4.61 5.66 -14.11
C PHE A 566 4.56 7.18 -13.88
N ASP A 567 4.29 7.99 -14.87
CA ASP A 567 4.50 9.40 -14.77
C ASP A 567 3.32 10.15 -14.16
N MET A 568 3.56 10.74 -12.98
CA MET A 568 2.74 11.84 -12.49
C MET A 568 3.14 13.08 -13.28
N TRP A 569 2.19 13.68 -13.97
CA TRP A 569 2.36 14.97 -14.60
C TRP A 569 1.35 15.95 -14.04
N SER A 570 1.68 17.22 -14.02
CA SER A 570 0.78 18.25 -13.54
C SER A 570 0.53 19.28 -14.62
N MET A 571 -0.70 19.75 -14.70
CA MET A 571 -1.07 20.87 -15.54
C MET A 571 -1.99 21.81 -14.75
N SER A 572 -1.76 23.10 -14.89
CA SER A 572 -2.61 24.12 -14.27
C SER A 572 -3.65 24.63 -15.24
N TRP A 573 -3.22 24.95 -16.46
CA TRP A 573 -4.09 25.53 -17.46
C TRP A 573 -3.52 25.39 -18.88
N LEU A 574 -4.43 25.54 -19.88
CA LEU A 574 -4.18 25.80 -21.29
C LEU A 574 -4.68 27.22 -21.60
N GLU A 575 -3.91 28.02 -22.33
CA GLU A 575 -4.29 29.37 -22.74
C GLU A 575 -4.22 29.48 -24.26
N PHE A 576 -5.28 29.98 -24.83
CA PHE A 576 -5.42 30.20 -26.27
C PHE A 576 -5.50 31.71 -26.55
N THR A 577 -4.49 32.23 -27.22
CA THR A 577 -4.46 33.62 -27.69
C THR A 577 -4.62 33.66 -29.19
N GLN A 578 -5.66 34.32 -29.69
CA GLN A 578 -5.86 34.46 -31.13
C GLN A 578 -4.69 35.20 -31.75
N LEU A 579 -4.17 34.67 -32.85
CA LEU A 579 -3.14 35.34 -33.65
C LEU A 579 -3.82 36.30 -34.61
N GLU A 580 -3.30 37.53 -34.67
CA GLU A 580 -3.66 38.46 -35.74
C GLU A 580 -3.15 37.93 -37.09
N ASN A 581 -3.96 38.04 -38.12
CA ASN A 581 -3.64 37.57 -39.49
C ASN A 581 -2.48 38.36 -40.08
#